data_1d177ee634e96c4c68b1042271772fee
#
_entry.id   1d177ee634e96c4c68b1042271772fee
#
_cell.length_a   1.000
_cell.length_b   1.000
_cell.length_c   1.000
_cell.angle_alpha   90.00
_cell.angle_beta   90.00
_cell.angle_gamma   90.00
#
_symmetry.space_group_name_H-M   'P 1'
#
loop_
_entity.id
_entity.type
_entity.pdbx_description
1 polymer ?
#
loop_
_entity_poly.entity_id
_entity_poly.type
_entity_poly.pdbx_seq_one_letter_code
_entity_poly.pdbx_strand_id
1 'polypeptide(L)'
;SINNPIAKKYFTETASGVVGSQGIYVRPDVHLYEDEQENIRISQELESRFYDWCDNPDRFDINGVLDFSTFQNLVEKERAIGGEIFIRIHNINGNIKIELINGIRCPTNNNMLFADGHYISNGIEYKDGKPIAYYFMRYNPITYSYDYANPERVDASEILHYFQQEFQCNQERGIPDLVCAEPLLSELDSFLEASLVTKKVGSAVMGFIENDASESDDISLDDGTPNYFDNEALEPGALVELQPGQRLKDFSPKAATDGISEYVDQQMTLISMGLGITRQTLTGDTSSASYSASRLSDKIQQNTYASRTNLLKVKVLKPLYRLWLRQELLNNSNEMGLKFSDFNALLEAQYHTQRPVSLDPLKDAQYAVMMLDAGLASKAEIIAESGRDPAVVLAQIAKEKEDAQLQEVKQDEQGSETETNQTPDEGN
;
A
#
# COMPACT_ATOMS: atom_id res chain seq x y z
N SER A 1 -12.38 9.44 3.56
CA SER A 1 -11.57 8.52 2.73
C SER A 1 -12.23 7.14 2.57
N ILE A 2 -12.82 6.58 3.62
CA ILE A 2 -13.45 5.24 3.56
C ILE A 2 -14.66 5.22 2.60
N ASN A 3 -15.41 6.29 2.51
CA ASN A 3 -16.61 6.41 1.69
C ASN A 3 -16.33 6.80 0.22
N ASN A 4 -15.09 7.17 -0.11
CA ASN A 4 -14.71 7.49 -1.48
C ASN A 4 -13.97 6.28 -2.11
N PRO A 5 -14.50 5.68 -3.20
CA PRO A 5 -13.92 4.49 -3.81
C PRO A 5 -12.54 4.73 -4.41
N ILE A 6 -12.28 5.92 -4.94
CA ILE A 6 -10.99 6.32 -5.55
C ILE A 6 -9.91 6.37 -4.45
N ALA A 7 -10.22 7.05 -3.33
CA ALA A 7 -9.33 7.12 -2.19
C ALA A 7 -9.02 5.73 -1.60
N LYS A 8 -10.05 4.88 -1.45
CA LYS A 8 -9.87 3.50 -0.96
C LYS A 8 -8.96 2.70 -1.89
N LYS A 9 -9.18 2.80 -3.20
CA LYS A 9 -8.34 2.12 -4.20
C LYS A 9 -6.90 2.58 -4.10
N TYR A 10 -6.66 3.90 -4.05
CA TYR A 10 -5.34 4.48 -3.90
C TYR A 10 -4.57 3.92 -2.71
N PHE A 11 -5.16 3.91 -1.52
CA PHE A 11 -4.50 3.41 -0.30
C PHE A 11 -4.17 1.92 -0.39
N THR A 12 -5.06 1.13 -0.99
CA THR A 12 -4.84 -0.30 -1.16
C THR A 12 -3.70 -0.57 -2.14
N GLU A 13 -3.70 0.09 -3.30
CA GLU A 13 -2.66 -0.06 -4.32
C GLU A 13 -1.30 0.44 -3.85
N THR A 14 -1.27 1.56 -3.12
CA THR A 14 -0.03 2.10 -2.56
C THR A 14 0.59 1.13 -1.55
N ALA A 15 -0.18 0.65 -0.60
CA ALA A 15 0.32 -0.32 0.38
C ALA A 15 0.80 -1.62 -0.31
N SER A 16 0.01 -2.14 -1.25
CA SER A 16 0.38 -3.34 -2.00
C SER A 16 1.61 -3.13 -2.89
N GLY A 17 1.75 -1.96 -3.53
CA GLY A 17 2.89 -1.65 -4.39
C GLY A 17 4.20 -1.43 -3.63
N VAL A 18 4.12 -0.84 -2.42
CA VAL A 18 5.29 -0.54 -1.58
C VAL A 18 5.77 -1.75 -0.78
N VAL A 19 4.84 -2.52 -0.23
CA VAL A 19 5.12 -3.62 0.70
C VAL A 19 5.05 -4.99 0.01
N GLY A 20 4.18 -5.13 -0.98
CA GLY A 20 3.85 -6.42 -1.59
C GLY A 20 2.77 -7.16 -0.80
N SER A 21 2.27 -8.26 -1.37
CA SER A 21 1.20 -9.06 -0.76
C SER A 21 1.65 -9.87 0.45
N GLN A 22 2.96 -10.17 0.55
CA GLN A 22 3.54 -10.98 1.62
C GLN A 22 4.42 -10.19 2.59
N GLY A 23 4.55 -8.88 2.36
CA GLY A 23 5.49 -8.06 3.12
C GLY A 23 6.90 -8.05 2.55
N ILE A 24 7.75 -7.19 3.13
CA ILE A 24 9.19 -7.14 2.85
C ILE A 24 9.85 -8.13 3.78
N TYR A 25 10.56 -9.08 3.21
CA TYR A 25 11.27 -10.13 3.94
C TYR A 25 12.61 -9.62 4.45
N VAL A 26 12.90 -9.85 5.72
CA VAL A 26 14.14 -9.44 6.40
C VAL A 26 15.01 -10.68 6.60
N ARG A 27 16.18 -10.69 6.02
CA ARG A 27 17.16 -11.76 6.15
C ARG A 27 18.43 -11.25 6.78
N PRO A 28 18.84 -11.72 7.95
CA PRO A 28 20.14 -11.46 8.52
C PRO A 28 21.26 -11.92 7.59
N ASP A 29 22.30 -11.11 7.46
CA ASP A 29 23.46 -11.36 6.59
C ASP A 29 24.73 -11.23 7.44
N VAL A 30 25.12 -12.33 8.05
CA VAL A 30 26.19 -12.37 9.06
C VAL A 30 27.53 -12.61 8.40
N HIS A 31 28.50 -11.75 8.71
CA HIS A 31 29.90 -11.85 8.30
C HIS A 31 30.82 -11.76 9.54
N LEU A 32 30.63 -12.65 10.50
CA LEU A 32 31.34 -12.62 11.80
C LEU A 32 32.57 -13.53 11.81
N TYR A 33 32.51 -14.67 11.11
CA TYR A 33 33.55 -15.68 11.11
C TYR A 33 34.20 -15.83 9.72
N GLU A 34 35.42 -16.38 9.69
CA GLU A 34 36.09 -16.71 8.43
C GLU A 34 35.41 -17.94 7.75
N ASP A 35 34.74 -18.79 8.54
CA ASP A 35 33.97 -19.93 8.07
C ASP A 35 32.57 -19.45 7.57
N GLU A 36 32.38 -19.51 6.27
CA GLU A 36 31.12 -19.13 5.61
C GLU A 36 29.93 -20.01 6.04
N GLN A 37 30.18 -21.30 6.33
CA GLN A 37 29.10 -22.19 6.80
C GLN A 37 28.60 -21.81 8.18
N GLU A 38 29.46 -21.34 9.05
CA GLU A 38 29.08 -20.85 10.36
C GLU A 38 28.31 -19.52 10.27
N ASN A 39 28.70 -18.62 9.37
CA ASN A 39 27.94 -17.38 9.09
C ASN A 39 26.54 -17.69 8.57
N ILE A 40 26.41 -18.64 7.64
CA ILE A 40 25.11 -19.08 7.12
C ILE A 40 24.26 -19.69 8.23
N ARG A 41 24.83 -20.53 9.09
CA ARG A 41 24.11 -21.15 10.22
C ARG A 41 23.54 -20.09 11.16
N ILE A 42 24.37 -19.10 11.53
CA ILE A 42 23.94 -18.03 12.42
C ILE A 42 22.90 -17.15 11.76
N SER A 43 23.06 -16.81 10.48
CA SER A 43 22.06 -16.05 9.71
C SER A 43 20.69 -16.76 9.73
N GLN A 44 20.67 -18.07 9.50
CA GLN A 44 19.45 -18.89 9.54
C GLN A 44 18.84 -18.97 10.95
N GLU A 45 19.66 -19.10 11.98
CA GLU A 45 19.21 -19.12 13.37
C GLU A 45 18.56 -17.78 13.76
N LEU A 46 19.22 -16.65 13.43
CA LEU A 46 18.66 -15.32 13.68
C LEU A 46 17.38 -15.06 12.87
N GLU A 47 17.34 -15.53 11.63
CA GLU A 47 16.17 -15.45 10.76
C GLU A 47 14.98 -16.21 11.37
N SER A 48 15.19 -17.46 11.77
CA SER A 48 14.15 -18.28 12.42
C SER A 48 13.62 -17.61 13.67
N ARG A 49 14.48 -17.12 14.55
CA ARG A 49 14.09 -16.44 15.80
C ARG A 49 13.36 -15.12 15.55
N PHE A 50 13.78 -14.36 14.52
CA PHE A 50 13.11 -13.12 14.13
C PHE A 50 11.68 -13.38 13.68
N TYR A 51 11.47 -14.39 12.82
CA TYR A 51 10.13 -14.74 12.35
C TYR A 51 9.27 -15.44 13.41
N ASP A 52 9.85 -16.23 14.31
CA ASP A 52 9.17 -16.76 15.49
C ASP A 52 8.61 -15.65 16.40
N TRP A 53 9.28 -14.50 16.43
CA TRP A 53 8.80 -13.33 17.16
C TRP A 53 7.78 -12.55 16.37
N CYS A 54 8.05 -12.17 15.11
CA CYS A 54 7.26 -11.18 14.39
C CYS A 54 6.05 -11.77 13.63
N ASP A 55 6.04 -13.05 13.31
CA ASP A 55 4.88 -13.72 12.69
C ASP A 55 3.86 -14.22 13.71
N ASN A 56 4.22 -14.19 15.00
CA ASN A 56 3.29 -14.52 16.07
C ASN A 56 2.66 -13.23 16.63
N PRO A 57 1.37 -12.96 16.39
CA PRO A 57 0.71 -11.75 16.86
C PRO A 57 0.80 -11.53 18.37
N ASP A 58 0.69 -12.60 19.15
CA ASP A 58 0.75 -12.54 20.62
C ASP A 58 2.14 -12.12 21.13
N ARG A 59 3.20 -12.38 20.37
CA ARG A 59 4.58 -12.01 20.73
C ARG A 59 4.96 -10.64 20.19
N PHE A 60 4.43 -10.29 19.01
CA PHE A 60 4.81 -9.11 18.25
C PHE A 60 3.99 -7.87 18.62
N ASP A 61 2.65 -7.99 18.59
CA ASP A 61 1.74 -6.87 18.82
C ASP A 61 1.27 -6.81 20.30
N ILE A 62 1.11 -5.59 20.80
CA ILE A 62 0.59 -5.38 22.16
C ILE A 62 -0.84 -5.92 22.33
N ASN A 63 -1.64 -5.82 21.26
CA ASN A 63 -3.03 -6.28 21.21
C ASN A 63 -3.19 -7.73 20.72
N GLY A 64 -2.11 -8.38 20.29
CA GLY A 64 -2.13 -9.76 19.79
C GLY A 64 -2.89 -9.94 18.47
N VAL A 65 -2.89 -8.93 17.58
CA VAL A 65 -3.68 -8.93 16.33
C VAL A 65 -2.81 -8.93 15.09
N LEU A 66 -1.68 -8.22 15.11
CA LEU A 66 -0.85 -7.97 13.94
C LEU A 66 0.32 -8.94 13.86
N ASP A 67 0.45 -9.62 12.73
CA ASP A 67 1.68 -10.25 12.27
C ASP A 67 2.56 -9.26 11.50
N PHE A 68 3.78 -9.65 11.14
CA PHE A 68 4.76 -8.77 10.51
C PHE A 68 4.33 -8.27 9.13
N SER A 69 3.67 -9.10 8.33
CA SER A 69 3.19 -8.72 7.00
C SER A 69 2.04 -7.71 7.08
N THR A 70 1.06 -8.00 7.93
CA THR A 70 -0.09 -7.13 8.19
C THR A 70 0.36 -5.80 8.80
N PHE A 71 1.32 -5.83 9.72
CA PHE A 71 1.94 -4.64 10.30
C PHE A 71 2.53 -3.73 9.23
N GLN A 72 3.37 -4.24 8.33
CA GLN A 72 4.01 -3.45 7.28
C GLN A 72 2.97 -2.81 6.35
N ASN A 73 1.97 -3.57 5.92
CA ASN A 73 0.88 -3.08 5.08
C ASN A 73 0.08 -1.98 5.78
N LEU A 74 -0.22 -2.15 7.07
CA LEU A 74 -0.97 -1.17 7.84
C LEU A 74 -0.15 0.10 8.09
N VAL A 75 1.15 -0.02 8.35
CA VAL A 75 2.07 1.11 8.52
C VAL A 75 2.10 1.99 7.28
N GLU A 76 2.25 1.41 6.09
CA GLU A 76 2.26 2.19 4.85
C GLU A 76 0.88 2.77 4.53
N LYS A 77 -0.19 2.02 4.80
CA LYS A 77 -1.56 2.47 4.60
C LYS A 77 -1.93 3.66 5.50
N GLU A 78 -1.57 3.60 6.78
CA GLU A 78 -1.80 4.68 7.75
C GLU A 78 -0.95 5.91 7.40
N ARG A 79 0.30 5.73 6.96
CA ARG A 79 1.13 6.82 6.43
C ARG A 79 0.43 7.51 5.25
N ALA A 80 -0.11 6.76 4.31
CA ALA A 80 -0.80 7.34 3.14
C ALA A 80 -2.10 8.06 3.53
N ILE A 81 -2.85 7.53 4.50
CA ILE A 81 -4.13 8.09 4.97
C ILE A 81 -3.91 9.33 5.83
N GLY A 82 -3.04 9.22 6.84
CA GLY A 82 -2.83 10.22 7.87
C GLY A 82 -1.58 11.09 7.67
N GLY A 83 -0.74 10.76 6.68
CA GLY A 83 0.56 11.37 6.44
C GLY A 83 1.69 10.74 7.23
N GLU A 84 1.37 10.16 8.38
CA GLU A 84 2.34 9.62 9.32
C GLU A 84 1.74 8.51 10.18
N ILE A 85 2.64 7.74 10.80
CA ILE A 85 2.30 6.81 11.87
C ILE A 85 3.44 6.74 12.87
N PHE A 86 3.09 6.51 14.13
CA PHE A 86 4.03 6.27 15.21
C PHE A 86 3.99 4.80 15.60
N ILE A 87 5.15 4.19 15.73
CA ILE A 87 5.32 2.80 16.16
C ILE A 87 5.98 2.84 17.52
N ARG A 88 5.22 2.52 18.57
CA ARG A 88 5.75 2.47 19.93
C ARG A 88 6.29 1.08 20.22
N ILE A 89 7.47 1.06 20.80
CA ILE A 89 8.18 -0.15 21.23
C ILE A 89 8.00 -0.30 22.73
N HIS A 90 7.29 -1.32 23.14
CA HIS A 90 7.12 -1.70 24.54
C HIS A 90 8.13 -2.79 24.93
N ASN A 91 8.80 -2.61 26.04
CA ASN A 91 9.60 -3.68 26.65
C ASN A 91 8.85 -4.24 27.86
N ILE A 92 8.29 -5.42 27.72
CA ILE A 92 7.51 -6.08 28.77
C ILE A 92 8.28 -7.32 29.22
N ASN A 93 8.86 -7.26 30.43
CA ASN A 93 9.62 -8.35 31.01
C ASN A 93 10.76 -8.86 30.11
N GLY A 94 11.44 -7.96 29.40
CA GLY A 94 12.50 -8.32 28.49
C GLY A 94 12.05 -8.78 27.10
N ASN A 95 10.75 -8.69 26.79
CA ASN A 95 10.22 -8.99 25.46
C ASN A 95 9.73 -7.70 24.79
N ILE A 96 10.11 -7.53 23.54
CA ILE A 96 9.65 -6.40 22.73
C ILE A 96 8.28 -6.72 22.16
N LYS A 97 7.36 -5.76 22.33
CA LYS A 97 6.06 -5.72 21.64
C LYS A 97 5.87 -4.34 20.98
N ILE A 98 5.15 -4.30 19.89
CA ILE A 98 4.86 -3.06 19.18
C ILE A 98 3.43 -2.60 19.40
N GLU A 99 3.21 -1.29 19.33
CA GLU A 99 1.90 -0.64 19.28
C GLU A 99 1.90 0.35 18.12
N LEU A 100 0.90 0.28 17.25
CA LEU A 100 0.68 1.28 16.22
C LEU A 100 -0.18 2.42 16.78
N ILE A 101 0.33 3.65 16.65
CA ILE A 101 -0.34 4.86 17.12
C ILE A 101 -0.59 5.76 15.91
N ASN A 102 -1.86 6.00 15.61
CA ASN A 102 -2.28 6.89 14.52
C ASN A 102 -1.83 8.33 14.77
N GLY A 103 -1.44 9.04 13.72
CA GLY A 103 -0.97 10.43 13.77
C GLY A 103 -1.92 11.40 14.48
N ILE A 104 -3.23 11.15 14.41
CA ILE A 104 -4.26 11.99 15.09
C ILE A 104 -4.09 11.98 16.62
N ARG A 105 -3.50 10.93 17.21
CA ARG A 105 -3.27 10.87 18.66
C ARG A 105 -2.14 11.79 19.12
N CYS A 106 -1.29 12.30 18.23
CA CYS A 106 -0.26 13.28 18.55
C CYS A 106 -0.77 14.69 18.23
N PRO A 107 -1.19 15.49 19.24
CA PRO A 107 -1.91 16.73 19.01
C PRO A 107 -1.02 17.83 18.44
N THR A 108 -1.35 18.33 17.25
CA THR A 108 -0.61 19.40 16.58
C THR A 108 -0.72 20.76 17.26
N ASN A 109 -1.71 20.95 18.12
CA ASN A 109 -1.91 22.17 18.91
C ASN A 109 -1.12 22.19 20.23
N ASN A 110 -0.38 21.12 20.55
CA ASN A 110 0.50 21.08 21.73
C ASN A 110 1.84 21.73 21.37
N ASN A 111 1.97 23.02 21.69
CA ASN A 111 3.15 23.82 21.42
C ASN A 111 3.56 24.56 22.70
N MET A 112 4.82 24.49 23.09
CA MET A 112 5.34 25.12 24.31
C MET A 112 6.83 25.42 24.15
N LEU A 113 7.27 26.55 24.69
CA LEU A 113 8.69 26.89 24.80
C LEU A 113 9.10 26.84 26.29
N PHE A 114 10.17 26.11 26.58
CA PHE A 114 10.74 26.02 27.94
C PHE A 114 11.88 27.01 28.14
N ALA A 115 12.15 27.35 29.41
CA ALA A 115 13.17 28.36 29.76
C ALA A 115 14.63 27.95 29.44
N ASP A 116 14.88 26.65 29.35
CA ASP A 116 16.18 26.06 29.04
C ASP A 116 16.42 25.86 27.53
N GLY A 117 15.52 26.36 26.68
CA GLY A 117 15.66 26.37 25.23
C GLY A 117 15.18 25.13 24.51
N HIS A 118 14.67 24.08 25.22
CA HIS A 118 13.92 23.06 24.53
C HIS A 118 12.46 23.48 24.32
N TYR A 119 11.78 22.87 23.39
CA TYR A 119 10.43 23.27 22.99
C TYR A 119 9.60 22.08 22.52
N ILE A 120 8.30 22.23 22.64
CA ILE A 120 7.32 21.33 22.03
C ILE A 120 6.79 22.02 20.78
N SER A 121 6.84 21.32 19.66
CA SER A 121 6.22 21.74 18.40
C SER A 121 5.37 20.59 17.85
N ASN A 122 4.11 20.87 17.55
CA ASN A 122 3.18 19.89 16.99
C ASN A 122 3.10 18.57 17.78
N GLY A 123 3.21 18.62 19.11
CA GLY A 123 3.17 17.46 19.99
C GLY A 123 4.48 16.69 20.11
N ILE A 124 5.56 17.18 19.54
CA ILE A 124 6.90 16.60 19.62
C ILE A 124 7.80 17.54 20.41
N GLU A 125 8.48 17.02 21.43
CA GLU A 125 9.43 17.76 22.25
C GLU A 125 10.83 17.66 21.66
N TYR A 126 11.45 18.81 21.43
CA TYR A 126 12.76 18.94 20.82
C TYR A 126 13.77 19.53 21.79
N LYS A 127 14.97 18.98 21.74
CA LYS A 127 16.16 19.55 22.36
C LYS A 127 17.32 19.51 21.36
N ASP A 128 17.99 20.65 21.20
CA ASP A 128 19.11 20.77 20.23
C ASP A 128 18.74 20.30 18.82
N GLY A 129 17.48 20.56 18.40
CA GLY A 129 16.95 20.17 17.08
C GLY A 129 16.61 18.68 16.92
N LYS A 130 16.72 17.88 18.01
CA LYS A 130 16.41 16.45 17.98
C LYS A 130 15.14 16.16 18.80
N PRO A 131 14.26 15.27 18.35
CA PRO A 131 13.12 14.83 19.13
C PRO A 131 13.60 14.05 20.36
N ILE A 132 13.12 14.41 21.55
CA ILE A 132 13.40 13.74 22.81
C ILE A 132 12.17 13.06 23.41
N ALA A 133 10.96 13.52 23.06
CA ALA A 133 9.73 12.88 23.48
C ALA A 133 8.58 13.21 22.53
N TYR A 134 7.54 12.40 22.59
CA TYR A 134 6.29 12.57 21.87
C TYR A 134 5.14 12.59 22.86
N TYR A 135 4.10 13.37 22.57
CA TYR A 135 2.91 13.48 23.38
C TYR A 135 1.72 12.83 22.69
N PHE A 136 1.10 11.83 23.33
CA PHE A 136 -0.04 11.12 22.76
C PHE A 136 -1.29 11.28 23.61
N MET A 137 -2.40 11.61 22.99
CA MET A 137 -3.70 11.60 23.62
C MET A 137 -4.12 10.18 24.01
N ARG A 138 -4.61 10.01 25.23
CA ARG A 138 -5.13 8.73 25.70
C ARG A 138 -6.51 8.50 25.11
N TYR A 139 -6.72 7.32 24.54
CA TYR A 139 -8.02 6.90 24.07
C TYR A 139 -8.86 6.35 25.23
N ASN A 140 -10.10 6.84 25.37
CA ASN A 140 -11.06 6.30 26.31
C ASN A 140 -12.06 5.41 25.55
N PRO A 141 -12.01 4.09 25.73
CA PRO A 141 -12.88 3.15 24.99
C PRO A 141 -14.35 3.23 25.44
N ILE A 142 -14.64 3.82 26.61
CA ILE A 142 -16.02 3.95 27.11
C ILE A 142 -16.73 5.12 26.44
N THR A 143 -16.03 6.25 26.29
CA THR A 143 -16.61 7.48 25.70
C THR A 143 -16.28 7.62 24.20
N TYR A 144 -15.50 6.70 23.63
CA TYR A 144 -15.00 6.75 22.26
C TYR A 144 -14.33 8.09 21.90
N SER A 145 -13.64 8.70 22.88
CA SER A 145 -13.01 10.02 22.75
C SER A 145 -11.55 10.00 23.17
N TYR A 146 -10.81 11.01 22.72
CA TYR A 146 -9.44 11.23 23.14
C TYR A 146 -9.39 12.27 24.27
N ASP A 147 -8.55 12.02 25.27
CA ASP A 147 -8.25 13.00 26.32
C ASP A 147 -7.20 14.01 25.81
N TYR A 148 -7.67 15.21 25.50
CA TYR A 148 -6.83 16.32 25.04
C TYR A 148 -6.12 17.06 26.18
N ALA A 149 -6.63 16.92 27.41
CA ALA A 149 -6.15 17.71 28.54
C ALA A 149 -4.82 17.16 29.11
N ASN A 150 -4.65 15.84 29.08
CA ASN A 150 -3.51 15.16 29.69
C ASN A 150 -2.85 14.18 28.71
N PRO A 151 -2.13 14.65 27.69
CA PRO A 151 -1.42 13.75 26.78
C PRO A 151 -0.30 13.02 27.51
N GLU A 152 -0.11 11.76 27.21
CA GLU A 152 0.98 10.94 27.72
C GLU A 152 2.29 11.34 27.02
N ARG A 153 3.31 11.68 27.83
CA ARG A 153 4.67 11.92 27.33
C ARG A 153 5.38 10.57 27.21
N VAL A 154 5.85 10.24 26.02
CA VAL A 154 6.61 9.02 25.70
C VAL A 154 7.98 9.42 25.20
N ASP A 155 9.02 8.74 25.68
CA ASP A 155 10.41 9.00 25.27
C ASP A 155 10.62 8.69 23.79
N ALA A 156 11.40 9.51 23.11
CA ALA A 156 11.68 9.32 21.69
C ALA A 156 12.41 8.00 21.37
N SER A 157 13.12 7.43 22.34
CA SER A 157 13.78 6.12 22.18
C SER A 157 12.80 4.94 22.06
N GLU A 158 11.54 5.13 22.49
CA GLU A 158 10.47 4.14 22.39
C GLU A 158 9.65 4.30 21.11
N ILE A 159 9.90 5.33 20.29
CA ILE A 159 9.06 5.68 19.14
C ILE A 159 9.84 5.63 17.84
N LEU A 160 9.31 4.90 16.86
CA LEU A 160 9.69 5.07 15.47
C LEU A 160 8.63 5.94 14.80
N HIS A 161 9.00 7.14 14.40
CA HIS A 161 8.13 8.07 13.69
C HIS A 161 8.34 7.92 12.19
N TYR A 162 7.32 7.38 11.49
CA TYR A 162 7.36 7.11 10.06
C TYR A 162 6.47 8.09 9.30
N PHE A 163 7.11 8.90 8.47
CA PHE A 163 6.48 9.84 7.52
C PHE A 163 7.45 10.18 6.40
N GLN A 164 6.93 10.75 5.32
CA GLN A 164 7.70 11.21 4.18
C GLN A 164 7.94 12.72 4.27
N GLN A 165 9.19 13.16 4.11
CA GLN A 165 9.54 14.58 3.98
C GLN A 165 9.45 14.97 2.51
N GLU A 166 8.40 15.69 2.12
CA GLU A 166 8.14 16.04 0.71
C GLU A 166 8.26 17.53 0.43
N PHE A 167 7.84 18.37 1.37
CA PHE A 167 7.62 19.79 1.10
C PHE A 167 8.69 20.70 1.70
N GLN A 168 9.28 20.30 2.82
CA GLN A 168 10.26 21.12 3.54
C GLN A 168 11.33 20.25 4.17
N CYS A 169 12.58 20.74 4.17
CA CYS A 169 13.70 20.03 4.80
C CYS A 169 13.57 19.92 6.33
N ASN A 170 12.82 20.84 6.95
CA ASN A 170 12.53 20.86 8.39
C ASN A 170 11.09 20.41 8.71
N GLN A 171 10.47 19.62 7.85
CA GLN A 171 9.14 19.07 8.09
C GLN A 171 9.15 18.13 9.30
N GLU A 172 8.35 18.43 10.31
CA GLU A 172 8.28 17.71 11.58
C GLU A 172 7.21 16.61 11.58
N ARG A 173 6.15 16.79 10.78
CA ARG A 173 4.97 15.91 10.72
C ARG A 173 4.70 15.49 9.29
N GLY A 174 4.09 14.33 9.14
CA GLY A 174 3.64 13.83 7.84
C GLY A 174 2.44 14.58 7.30
N ILE A 175 2.29 14.59 5.97
CA ILE A 175 1.15 15.17 5.27
C ILE A 175 0.43 14.02 4.53
N PRO A 176 -0.91 13.90 4.67
CA PRO A 176 -1.67 12.88 3.97
C PRO A 176 -1.51 12.96 2.45
N ASP A 177 -1.36 11.81 1.80
CA ASP A 177 -1.14 11.77 0.34
C ASP A 177 -2.30 12.39 -0.45
N LEU A 178 -3.53 12.32 0.08
CA LEU A 178 -4.72 12.86 -0.60
C LEU A 178 -4.85 14.39 -0.55
N VAL A 179 -4.02 15.11 0.19
CA VAL A 179 -4.14 16.57 0.35
C VAL A 179 -4.14 17.30 -0.99
N CYS A 180 -3.30 16.88 -1.94
CA CYS A 180 -3.23 17.48 -3.27
C CYS A 180 -4.41 17.11 -4.19
N ALA A 181 -5.07 15.99 -3.96
CA ALA A 181 -6.16 15.46 -4.77
C ALA A 181 -7.55 15.72 -4.16
N GLU A 182 -7.62 16.11 -2.88
CA GLU A 182 -8.89 16.29 -2.15
C GLU A 182 -9.84 17.28 -2.81
N PRO A 183 -9.42 18.48 -3.28
CA PRO A 183 -10.32 19.39 -3.97
C PRO A 183 -10.90 18.79 -5.25
N LEU A 184 -10.08 18.09 -6.03
CA LEU A 184 -10.51 17.46 -7.28
C LEU A 184 -11.47 16.28 -7.04
N LEU A 185 -11.25 15.51 -5.97
CA LEU A 185 -12.15 14.43 -5.56
C LEU A 185 -13.51 14.98 -5.13
N SER A 186 -13.52 16.08 -4.36
CA SER A 186 -14.75 16.74 -3.91
C SER A 186 -15.56 17.33 -5.08
N GLU A 187 -14.88 17.97 -6.03
CA GLU A 187 -15.53 18.49 -7.23
C GLU A 187 -16.07 17.38 -8.13
N LEU A 188 -15.32 16.30 -8.30
CA LEU A 188 -15.76 15.14 -9.07
C LEU A 188 -17.01 14.48 -8.45
N ASP A 189 -17.04 14.29 -7.14
CA ASP A 189 -18.20 13.73 -6.44
C ASP A 189 -19.43 14.64 -6.63
N SER A 190 -19.28 15.98 -6.48
CA SER A 190 -20.34 16.95 -6.68
C SER A 190 -20.86 16.97 -8.12
N PHE A 191 -19.95 16.88 -9.10
CA PHE A 191 -20.32 16.82 -10.52
C PHE A 191 -21.08 15.53 -10.86
N LEU A 192 -20.64 14.37 -10.34
CA LEU A 192 -21.31 13.10 -10.57
C LEU A 192 -22.69 13.08 -9.93
N GLU A 193 -22.86 13.66 -8.75
CA GLU A 193 -24.17 13.81 -8.08
C GLU A 193 -25.12 14.68 -8.92
N ALA A 194 -24.66 15.86 -9.34
CA ALA A 194 -25.44 16.76 -10.20
C ALA A 194 -25.84 16.11 -11.54
N SER A 195 -24.89 15.38 -12.15
CA SER A 195 -25.14 14.64 -13.38
C SER A 195 -26.16 13.51 -13.20
N LEU A 196 -26.10 12.81 -12.06
CA LEU A 196 -27.08 11.79 -11.71
C LEU A 196 -28.48 12.38 -11.52
N VAL A 197 -28.59 13.51 -10.79
CA VAL A 197 -29.86 14.22 -10.62
C VAL A 197 -30.42 14.65 -11.96
N THR A 198 -29.59 15.26 -12.82
CA THR A 198 -30.01 15.69 -14.16
C THR A 198 -30.53 14.52 -15.01
N LYS A 199 -29.85 13.37 -14.97
CA LYS A 199 -30.29 12.16 -15.67
C LYS A 199 -31.60 11.61 -15.09
N LYS A 200 -31.77 11.61 -13.77
CA LYS A 200 -33.01 11.19 -13.11
C LYS A 200 -34.19 12.11 -13.51
N VAL A 201 -33.99 13.42 -13.45
CA VAL A 201 -35.02 14.40 -13.88
C VAL A 201 -35.31 14.27 -15.36
N GLY A 202 -34.28 14.17 -16.22
CA GLY A 202 -34.47 14.00 -17.66
C GLY A 202 -35.17 12.69 -18.06
N SER A 203 -35.08 11.63 -17.23
CA SER A 203 -35.80 10.39 -17.44
C SER A 203 -37.23 10.39 -16.88
N ALA A 204 -37.52 11.29 -15.94
CA ALA A 204 -38.86 11.43 -15.33
C ALA A 204 -39.73 12.49 -16.02
N VAL A 205 -39.13 13.54 -16.61
CA VAL A 205 -39.83 14.66 -17.24
C VAL A 205 -39.86 14.44 -18.75
N MET A 206 -41.05 14.28 -19.33
CA MET A 206 -41.27 14.13 -20.78
C MET A 206 -41.28 15.44 -21.54
N GLY A 207 -41.57 16.56 -20.88
CA GLY A 207 -41.58 17.90 -21.47
C GLY A 207 -42.32 18.92 -20.59
N PHE A 208 -42.27 20.16 -21.00
CA PHE A 208 -43.02 21.25 -20.38
C PHE A 208 -44.21 21.62 -21.28
N ILE A 209 -45.34 21.90 -20.66
CA ILE A 209 -46.49 22.43 -21.37
C ILE A 209 -46.36 23.94 -21.39
N GLU A 210 -46.11 24.51 -22.61
CA GLU A 210 -46.04 25.95 -22.81
C GLU A 210 -47.40 26.44 -23.30
N ASN A 211 -48.01 27.42 -22.62
CA ASN A 211 -49.22 28.08 -23.06
C ASN A 211 -48.85 29.23 -24.01
N ASP A 212 -49.38 29.19 -25.21
CA ASP A 212 -49.20 30.31 -26.16
C ASP A 212 -50.15 31.45 -25.77
N ALA A 213 -49.63 32.49 -25.11
CA ALA A 213 -50.42 33.61 -24.59
C ALA A 213 -50.98 34.53 -25.70
N SER A 214 -50.78 34.22 -26.98
CA SER A 214 -51.18 35.05 -28.11
C SER A 214 -52.61 34.87 -28.59
N GLU A 215 -53.40 33.93 -28.03
CA GLU A 215 -54.79 33.71 -28.47
C GLU A 215 -55.86 33.82 -27.35
N SER A 216 -55.54 34.44 -26.22
CA SER A 216 -56.56 34.68 -25.15
C SER A 216 -56.91 36.15 -25.02
N ASP A 217 -57.70 36.69 -26.03
CA ASP A 217 -58.42 37.97 -25.91
C ASP A 217 -59.80 37.78 -25.25
N ASP A 218 -60.00 36.73 -24.46
CA ASP A 218 -61.23 36.55 -23.70
C ASP A 218 -60.86 36.33 -22.23
N ILE A 219 -60.76 37.44 -21.48
CA ILE A 219 -60.75 37.43 -20.03
C ILE A 219 -62.16 37.07 -19.61
N SER A 220 -62.54 35.82 -19.58
CA SER A 220 -63.62 35.35 -18.76
C SER A 220 -63.17 35.39 -17.29
N LEU A 221 -63.76 36.33 -16.55
CA LEU A 221 -63.67 36.39 -15.08
C LEU A 221 -64.38 35.13 -14.52
N ASP A 222 -63.72 34.04 -14.50
CA ASP A 222 -64.14 32.84 -13.80
C ASP A 222 -63.34 32.72 -12.48
N ASP A 223 -64.04 32.32 -11.48
CA ASP A 223 -63.90 32.36 -10.02
C ASP A 223 -62.56 31.93 -9.41
N GLY A 224 -61.44 32.41 -9.90
CA GLY A 224 -60.15 32.48 -9.12
C GLY A 224 -59.60 31.16 -8.55
N THR A 225 -59.97 30.01 -9.05
CA THR A 225 -59.27 28.79 -8.76
C THR A 225 -58.14 28.62 -9.76
N PRO A 226 -56.87 28.78 -9.31
CA PRO A 226 -55.76 28.41 -10.16
C PRO A 226 -55.89 26.92 -10.50
N ASN A 227 -55.99 26.57 -11.78
CA ASN A 227 -55.78 25.19 -12.22
C ASN A 227 -54.32 24.81 -11.93
N TYR A 228 -54.06 24.57 -10.65
CA TYR A 228 -52.87 23.84 -10.27
C TYR A 228 -53.10 22.40 -10.78
N PHE A 229 -52.33 21.96 -11.72
CA PHE A 229 -52.15 20.54 -11.93
C PHE A 229 -51.81 19.95 -10.55
N ASP A 230 -52.71 19.14 -10.05
CA ASP A 230 -52.44 18.33 -8.85
C ASP A 230 -51.12 17.63 -9.08
N ASN A 231 -50.19 17.72 -8.16
CA ASN A 231 -48.87 17.05 -8.22
C ASN A 231 -49.06 15.53 -8.09
N GLU A 232 -49.84 14.92 -8.96
CA GLU A 232 -49.83 13.49 -9.12
C GLU A 232 -48.47 13.14 -9.75
N ALA A 233 -47.70 12.32 -9.07
CA ALA A 233 -46.44 11.82 -9.54
C ALA A 233 -46.60 11.32 -10.98
N LEU A 234 -45.95 12.01 -11.92
CA LEU A 234 -45.91 11.62 -13.33
C LEU A 234 -45.27 10.23 -13.41
N GLU A 235 -46.11 9.22 -13.67
CA GLU A 235 -45.60 7.88 -13.93
C GLU A 235 -44.89 7.85 -15.31
N PRO A 236 -43.74 7.20 -15.44
CA PRO A 236 -43.06 7.08 -16.70
C PRO A 236 -43.97 6.39 -17.76
N GLY A 237 -44.25 7.11 -18.86
CA GLY A 237 -45.14 6.63 -19.90
C GLY A 237 -46.59 7.13 -19.83
N ALA A 238 -46.92 8.05 -18.91
CA ALA A 238 -48.23 8.69 -18.86
C ALA A 238 -48.46 9.56 -20.11
N LEU A 239 -49.58 9.36 -20.78
CA LEU A 239 -50.03 10.21 -21.90
C LEU A 239 -50.87 11.34 -21.31
N VAL A 240 -50.40 12.60 -21.50
CA VAL A 240 -51.12 13.79 -21.08
C VAL A 240 -51.82 14.38 -22.31
N GLU A 241 -53.12 14.58 -22.23
CA GLU A 241 -53.92 15.22 -23.24
C GLU A 241 -53.77 16.75 -23.15
N LEU A 242 -53.25 17.39 -24.22
CA LEU A 242 -53.00 18.83 -24.25
C LEU A 242 -54.27 19.60 -24.66
N GLN A 243 -54.53 20.72 -23.99
CA GLN A 243 -55.62 21.63 -24.33
C GLN A 243 -55.28 22.48 -25.56
N PRO A 244 -56.28 23.04 -26.28
CA PRO A 244 -56.04 23.99 -27.35
C PRO A 244 -55.19 25.18 -26.89
N GLY A 245 -54.09 25.51 -27.62
CA GLY A 245 -53.13 26.55 -27.26
C GLY A 245 -51.96 26.04 -26.42
N GLN A 246 -51.95 24.81 -25.99
CA GLN A 246 -50.81 24.22 -25.30
C GLN A 246 -49.85 23.52 -26.27
N ARG A 247 -48.58 23.72 -26.09
CA ARG A 247 -47.52 23.04 -26.85
C ARG A 247 -46.61 22.29 -25.88
N LEU A 248 -46.30 21.05 -26.21
CA LEU A 248 -45.30 20.27 -25.49
C LEU A 248 -43.91 20.73 -25.96
N LYS A 249 -43.14 21.32 -25.07
CA LYS A 249 -41.73 21.65 -25.30
C LYS A 249 -40.87 20.55 -24.69
N ASP A 250 -40.17 19.82 -25.56
CA ASP A 250 -39.28 18.75 -25.18
C ASP A 250 -38.23 19.27 -24.18
N PHE A 251 -38.17 18.64 -23.02
CA PHE A 251 -37.12 18.87 -22.03
C PHE A 251 -35.99 17.87 -22.28
N SER A 252 -35.09 18.28 -23.15
CA SER A 252 -33.89 17.48 -23.43
C SER A 252 -32.67 18.21 -22.89
N PRO A 253 -32.19 17.89 -21.68
CA PRO A 253 -30.97 18.48 -21.11
C PRO A 253 -29.73 17.92 -21.79
N LYS A 254 -29.63 18.03 -23.13
CA LYS A 254 -28.50 17.51 -23.92
C LYS A 254 -27.16 18.07 -23.47
N ALA A 255 -27.12 19.35 -23.10
CA ALA A 255 -25.90 20.02 -22.70
C ALA A 255 -25.31 19.50 -21.39
N ALA A 256 -26.12 18.90 -20.51
CA ALA A 256 -25.66 18.39 -19.21
C ALA A 256 -25.20 16.91 -19.25
N THR A 257 -25.35 16.23 -20.38
CA THR A 257 -24.98 14.83 -20.53
C THR A 257 -23.85 14.60 -21.53
N ASP A 258 -23.57 15.59 -22.38
CA ASP A 258 -22.46 15.51 -23.34
C ASP A 258 -21.11 15.78 -22.63
N GLY A 259 -20.10 15.00 -22.96
CA GLY A 259 -18.73 15.19 -22.43
C GLY A 259 -18.51 14.71 -20.98
N ILE A 260 -19.45 14.02 -20.35
CA ILE A 260 -19.27 13.50 -18.98
C ILE A 260 -18.06 12.57 -18.91
N SER A 261 -17.92 11.67 -19.88
CA SER A 261 -16.85 10.67 -19.89
C SER A 261 -15.49 11.35 -20.01
N GLU A 262 -15.36 12.30 -20.93
CA GLU A 262 -14.13 13.06 -21.16
C GLU A 262 -13.75 13.90 -19.93
N TYR A 263 -14.73 14.52 -19.28
CA TYR A 263 -14.49 15.28 -18.05
C TYR A 263 -14.01 14.37 -16.92
N VAL A 264 -14.70 13.25 -16.68
CA VAL A 264 -14.30 12.27 -15.65
C VAL A 264 -12.89 11.73 -15.93
N ASP A 265 -12.58 11.43 -17.19
CA ASP A 265 -11.27 10.94 -17.61
C ASP A 265 -10.16 11.95 -17.36
N GLN A 266 -10.43 13.24 -17.63
CA GLN A 266 -9.49 14.33 -17.33
C GLN A 266 -9.28 14.49 -15.81
N GLN A 267 -10.35 14.48 -15.02
CA GLN A 267 -10.26 14.56 -13.56
C GLN A 267 -9.48 13.38 -12.98
N MET A 268 -9.76 12.14 -13.42
CA MET A 268 -9.03 10.97 -13.00
C MET A 268 -7.54 11.04 -13.36
N THR A 269 -7.21 11.64 -14.51
CA THR A 269 -5.82 11.86 -14.91
C THR A 269 -5.13 12.86 -13.98
N LEU A 270 -5.75 14.00 -13.66
CA LEU A 270 -5.20 15.00 -12.74
C LEU A 270 -5.03 14.45 -11.34
N ILE A 271 -6.03 13.70 -10.83
CA ILE A 271 -5.97 13.03 -9.53
C ILE A 271 -4.81 12.03 -9.48
N SER A 272 -4.66 11.20 -10.52
CA SER A 272 -3.59 10.21 -10.59
C SER A 272 -2.19 10.85 -10.64
N MET A 273 -2.05 11.98 -11.35
CA MET A 273 -0.81 12.78 -11.37
C MET A 273 -0.46 13.30 -9.98
N GLY A 274 -1.43 13.87 -9.26
CA GLY A 274 -1.23 14.38 -7.90
C GLY A 274 -0.84 13.27 -6.92
N LEU A 275 -1.38 12.07 -7.10
CA LEU A 275 -1.10 10.91 -6.25
C LEU A 275 0.16 10.12 -6.64
N GLY A 276 0.78 10.44 -7.79
CA GLY A 276 2.00 9.78 -8.26
C GLY A 276 1.80 8.32 -8.68
N ILE A 277 0.58 7.94 -9.07
CA ILE A 277 0.24 6.62 -9.61
C ILE A 277 -0.34 6.73 -11.01
N THR A 278 -0.37 5.62 -11.75
CA THR A 278 -0.95 5.64 -13.09
C THR A 278 -2.48 5.66 -13.03
N ARG A 279 -3.12 6.27 -14.05
CA ARG A 279 -4.58 6.23 -14.18
C ARG A 279 -5.11 4.80 -14.21
N GLN A 280 -4.43 3.91 -14.93
CA GLN A 280 -4.80 2.50 -15.03
C GLN A 280 -4.82 1.81 -13.66
N THR A 281 -3.83 2.07 -12.82
CA THR A 281 -3.78 1.54 -11.46
C THR A 281 -4.93 2.07 -10.61
N LEU A 282 -5.25 3.36 -10.75
CA LEU A 282 -6.32 4.01 -9.97
C LEU A 282 -7.71 3.56 -10.40
N THR A 283 -7.96 3.45 -11.72
CA THR A 283 -9.28 3.10 -12.28
C THR A 283 -9.48 1.61 -12.48
N GLY A 284 -8.41 0.86 -12.71
CA GLY A 284 -8.44 -0.52 -13.19
C GLY A 284 -8.80 -0.63 -14.68
N ASP A 285 -8.96 0.49 -15.38
CA ASP A 285 -9.29 0.50 -16.80
C ASP A 285 -8.04 0.47 -17.68
N THR A 286 -7.89 -0.60 -18.46
CA THR A 286 -6.79 -0.81 -19.41
C THR A 286 -7.26 -0.75 -20.87
N SER A 287 -8.53 -0.46 -21.14
CA SER A 287 -9.15 -0.57 -22.47
C SER A 287 -8.55 0.36 -23.53
N SER A 288 -8.08 1.53 -23.12
CA SER A 288 -7.52 2.56 -24.02
C SER A 288 -5.98 2.55 -24.10
N ALA A 289 -5.31 1.71 -23.33
CA ALA A 289 -3.86 1.74 -23.20
C ALA A 289 -3.17 0.80 -24.21
N SER A 290 -2.21 1.32 -24.98
CA SER A 290 -1.31 0.45 -25.74
C SER A 290 -0.35 -0.28 -24.80
N TYR A 291 0.05 -1.49 -25.17
CA TYR A 291 0.98 -2.31 -24.38
C TYR A 291 2.27 -1.55 -24.01
N SER A 292 2.85 -0.84 -24.97
CA SER A 292 4.10 -0.08 -24.77
C SER A 292 3.91 1.09 -23.78
N ALA A 293 2.78 1.80 -23.87
CA ALA A 293 2.46 2.89 -22.96
C ALA A 293 2.21 2.37 -21.54
N SER A 294 1.46 1.27 -21.40
CA SER A 294 1.23 0.63 -20.09
C SER A 294 2.52 0.20 -19.43
N ARG A 295 3.43 -0.43 -20.18
CA ARG A 295 4.74 -0.85 -19.67
C ARG A 295 5.60 0.32 -19.20
N LEU A 296 5.61 1.43 -19.93
CA LEU A 296 6.34 2.64 -19.53
C LEU A 296 5.73 3.26 -18.27
N SER A 297 4.41 3.38 -18.23
CA SER A 297 3.69 3.92 -17.06
C SER A 297 3.92 3.06 -15.81
N ASP A 298 3.88 1.74 -15.94
CA ASP A 298 4.18 0.80 -14.86
C ASP A 298 5.62 0.99 -14.35
N LYS A 299 6.60 1.10 -15.24
CA LYS A 299 8.00 1.33 -14.84
C LYS A 299 8.18 2.65 -14.07
N ILE A 300 7.48 3.72 -14.45
CA ILE A 300 7.52 5.00 -13.74
C ILE A 300 6.92 4.84 -12.34
N GLN A 301 5.77 4.17 -12.22
CA GLN A 301 5.11 3.89 -10.96
C GLN A 301 5.96 3.01 -10.03
N GLN A 302 6.64 1.99 -10.57
CA GLN A 302 7.56 1.14 -9.81
C GLN A 302 8.71 1.94 -9.18
N ASN A 303 9.24 2.96 -9.85
CA ASN A 303 10.26 3.86 -9.27
C ASN A 303 9.71 4.63 -8.06
N THR A 304 8.45 5.09 -8.11
CA THR A 304 7.78 5.75 -6.98
C THR A 304 7.63 4.79 -5.80
N TYR A 305 7.16 3.57 -6.05
CA TYR A 305 7.04 2.55 -5.01
C TYR A 305 8.40 2.14 -4.43
N ALA A 306 9.42 1.97 -5.26
CA ALA A 306 10.77 1.63 -4.80
C ALA A 306 11.34 2.70 -3.85
N SER A 307 11.11 3.98 -4.13
CA SER A 307 11.52 5.08 -3.23
C SER A 307 10.81 4.99 -1.88
N ARG A 308 9.50 4.76 -1.86
CA ARG A 308 8.71 4.59 -0.63
C ARG A 308 9.10 3.32 0.12
N THR A 309 9.34 2.22 -0.59
CA THR A 309 9.85 0.98 -0.01
C THR A 309 11.19 1.20 0.70
N ASN A 310 12.10 1.94 0.07
CA ASN A 310 13.38 2.27 0.69
C ASN A 310 13.21 3.13 1.96
N LEU A 311 12.28 4.09 1.93
CA LEU A 311 11.96 4.89 3.11
C LEU A 311 11.44 4.00 4.26
N LEU A 312 10.52 3.07 3.99
CA LEU A 312 10.00 2.11 4.97
C LEU A 312 11.12 1.23 5.54
N LYS A 313 12.01 0.71 4.67
CA LYS A 313 13.19 -0.05 5.11
C LYS A 313 14.06 0.74 6.08
N VAL A 314 14.41 1.96 5.72
CA VAL A 314 15.35 2.80 6.50
C VAL A 314 14.73 3.31 7.80
N LYS A 315 13.48 3.74 7.76
CA LYS A 315 12.82 4.39 8.90
C LYS A 315 12.13 3.42 9.86
N VAL A 316 11.75 2.24 9.39
CA VAL A 316 10.97 1.28 10.19
C VAL A 316 11.69 -0.06 10.33
N LEU A 317 11.96 -0.76 9.21
CA LEU A 317 12.40 -2.15 9.29
C LEU A 317 13.81 -2.30 9.87
N LYS A 318 14.77 -1.46 9.43
CA LYS A 318 16.14 -1.47 9.99
C LYS A 318 16.17 -1.12 11.48
N PRO A 319 15.52 -0.03 11.95
CA PRO A 319 15.44 0.24 13.38
C PRO A 319 14.73 -0.86 14.18
N LEU A 320 13.67 -1.45 13.63
CA LEU A 320 12.94 -2.52 14.30
C LEU A 320 13.80 -3.78 14.46
N TYR A 321 14.48 -4.22 13.40
CA TYR A 321 15.43 -5.34 13.44
C TYR A 321 16.55 -5.07 14.46
N ARG A 322 17.10 -3.86 14.47
CA ARG A 322 18.13 -3.45 15.44
C ARG A 322 17.65 -3.55 16.88
N LEU A 323 16.42 -3.11 17.18
CA LEU A 323 15.86 -3.15 18.53
C LEU A 323 15.59 -4.60 18.95
N TRP A 324 15.02 -5.41 18.05
CA TRP A 324 14.80 -6.82 18.28
C TRP A 324 16.12 -7.57 18.54
N LEU A 325 17.12 -7.42 17.67
CA LEU A 325 18.42 -8.05 17.78
C LEU A 325 19.11 -7.72 19.12
N ARG A 326 19.04 -6.44 19.50
CA ARG A 326 19.59 -6.02 20.80
C ARG A 326 18.95 -6.77 21.95
N GLN A 327 17.63 -6.90 21.91
CA GLN A 327 16.90 -7.59 22.97
C GLN A 327 17.15 -9.11 22.95
N GLU A 328 17.20 -9.69 21.77
CA GLU A 328 17.49 -11.11 21.58
C GLU A 328 18.88 -11.48 22.13
N LEU A 329 19.88 -10.68 21.82
CA LEU A 329 21.22 -10.90 22.38
C LEU A 329 21.29 -10.69 23.89
N LEU A 330 20.49 -9.81 24.48
CA LEU A 330 20.42 -9.66 25.93
C LEU A 330 19.77 -10.87 26.62
N ASN A 331 18.79 -11.47 25.98
CA ASN A 331 18.04 -12.58 26.55
C ASN A 331 18.69 -13.95 26.26
N ASN A 332 19.14 -14.19 25.02
CA ASN A 332 19.42 -15.52 24.49
C ASN A 332 20.85 -15.67 23.90
N SER A 333 21.76 -14.75 24.16
CA SER A 333 23.13 -14.80 23.59
C SER A 333 23.85 -16.11 23.86
N ASN A 334 23.70 -16.68 25.06
CA ASN A 334 24.34 -17.93 25.43
C ASN A 334 23.82 -19.15 24.64
N GLU A 335 22.54 -19.17 24.28
CA GLU A 335 21.95 -20.25 23.48
C GLU A 335 22.48 -20.28 22.05
N MET A 336 22.70 -19.07 21.48
CA MET A 336 23.20 -18.89 20.13
C MET A 336 24.73 -18.99 20.04
N GLY A 337 25.45 -19.01 21.18
CA GLY A 337 26.91 -18.92 21.22
C GLY A 337 27.45 -17.55 20.79
N LEU A 338 26.63 -16.52 20.79
CA LEU A 338 26.96 -15.16 20.39
C LEU A 338 27.27 -14.28 21.62
N LYS A 339 28.02 -13.20 21.41
CA LYS A 339 28.31 -12.23 22.45
C LYS A 339 27.64 -10.90 22.12
N PHE A 340 27.29 -10.12 23.12
CA PHE A 340 26.76 -8.77 22.91
C PHE A 340 27.77 -7.84 22.19
N SER A 341 29.08 -8.13 22.26
CA SER A 341 30.12 -7.44 21.48
C SER A 341 29.94 -7.55 19.98
N ASP A 342 29.29 -8.62 19.52
CA ASP A 342 29.15 -8.97 18.12
C ASP A 342 27.94 -8.23 17.48
N PHE A 343 27.18 -7.51 18.30
CA PHE A 343 25.95 -6.79 17.91
C PHE A 343 26.10 -5.99 16.61
N ASN A 344 27.20 -5.24 16.45
CA ASN A 344 27.37 -4.42 15.26
C ASN A 344 27.62 -5.24 13.99
N ALA A 345 28.27 -6.38 14.10
CA ALA A 345 28.50 -7.29 12.97
C ALA A 345 27.22 -8.07 12.55
N LEU A 346 26.27 -8.20 13.49
CA LEU A 346 24.98 -8.89 13.25
C LEU A 346 23.86 -7.95 12.78
N LEU A 347 24.16 -6.64 12.63
CA LEU A 347 23.15 -5.65 12.19
C LEU A 347 22.87 -5.67 10.70
N GLU A 348 23.74 -6.27 9.92
CA GLU A 348 23.54 -6.37 8.48
C GLU A 348 22.42 -7.35 8.17
N ALA A 349 21.49 -6.89 7.35
CA ALA A 349 20.37 -7.69 6.87
C ALA A 349 19.97 -7.24 5.47
N GLN A 350 19.59 -8.22 4.66
CA GLN A 350 19.02 -8.02 3.35
C GLN A 350 17.51 -7.87 3.46
N TYR A 351 16.93 -7.02 2.61
CA TYR A 351 15.49 -6.70 2.61
C TYR A 351 14.92 -7.00 1.24
N HIS A 352 14.29 -8.16 1.11
CA HIS A 352 13.74 -8.65 -0.14
C HIS A 352 12.29 -8.21 -0.30
N THR A 353 12.01 -7.53 -1.40
CA THR A 353 10.65 -7.12 -1.77
C THR A 353 10.09 -8.10 -2.79
N GLN A 354 8.78 -8.28 -2.78
CA GLN A 354 8.12 -9.06 -3.82
C GLN A 354 8.36 -8.40 -5.20
N ARG A 355 8.76 -9.21 -6.17
CA ARG A 355 8.92 -8.73 -7.54
C ARG A 355 7.56 -8.37 -8.13
N PRO A 356 7.44 -7.23 -8.84
CA PRO A 356 6.28 -6.95 -9.66
C PRO A 356 6.03 -8.08 -10.66
N VAL A 357 4.77 -8.41 -10.87
CA VAL A 357 4.40 -9.43 -11.87
C VAL A 357 4.81 -8.94 -13.25
N SER A 358 5.60 -9.76 -13.96
CA SER A 358 6.03 -9.43 -15.32
C SER A 358 4.85 -9.42 -16.28
N LEU A 359 4.75 -8.37 -17.11
CA LEU A 359 3.76 -8.28 -18.18
C LEU A 359 4.09 -9.20 -19.38
N ASP A 360 5.36 -9.55 -19.58
CA ASP A 360 5.84 -10.43 -20.63
C ASP A 360 7.00 -11.30 -20.11
N PRO A 361 6.68 -12.38 -19.39
CA PRO A 361 7.69 -13.25 -18.78
C PRO A 361 8.70 -13.83 -19.78
N LEU A 362 8.27 -14.06 -21.02
CA LEU A 362 9.14 -14.60 -22.07
C LEU A 362 10.23 -13.60 -22.49
N LYS A 363 9.84 -12.35 -22.74
CA LYS A 363 10.81 -11.31 -23.12
C LYS A 363 11.72 -10.95 -21.96
N ASP A 364 11.22 -10.92 -20.74
CA ASP A 364 12.04 -10.64 -19.57
C ASP A 364 13.04 -11.78 -19.32
N ALA A 365 12.66 -13.05 -19.52
CA ALA A 365 13.57 -14.18 -19.45
C ALA A 365 14.63 -14.12 -20.57
N GLN A 366 14.25 -13.81 -21.81
CA GLN A 366 15.18 -13.62 -22.92
C GLN A 366 16.16 -12.49 -22.64
N TYR A 367 15.68 -11.36 -22.13
CA TYR A 367 16.54 -10.24 -21.74
C TYR A 367 17.55 -10.65 -20.65
N ALA A 368 17.11 -11.37 -19.62
CA ALA A 368 17.96 -11.86 -18.55
C ALA A 368 19.07 -12.81 -19.09
N VAL A 369 18.72 -13.73 -20.02
CA VAL A 369 19.70 -14.61 -20.66
C VAL A 369 20.69 -13.80 -21.48
N MET A 370 20.24 -12.82 -22.26
CA MET A 370 21.13 -11.94 -23.04
C MET A 370 22.10 -11.15 -22.16
N MET A 371 21.65 -10.66 -21.01
CA MET A 371 22.50 -9.95 -20.06
C MET A 371 23.58 -10.84 -19.45
N LEU A 372 23.22 -12.11 -19.13
CA LEU A 372 24.14 -13.12 -18.65
C LEU A 372 25.20 -13.48 -19.72
N ASP A 373 24.76 -13.74 -20.95
CA ASP A 373 25.63 -14.14 -22.06
C ASP A 373 26.60 -13.01 -22.45
N ALA A 374 26.14 -11.75 -22.37
CA ALA A 374 26.96 -10.58 -22.62
C ALA A 374 27.91 -10.24 -21.44
N GLY A 375 27.82 -10.93 -20.31
CA GLY A 375 28.60 -10.63 -19.09
C GLY A 375 28.25 -9.30 -18.42
N LEU A 376 27.06 -8.77 -18.68
CA LEU A 376 26.57 -7.49 -18.13
C LEU A 376 25.82 -7.66 -16.80
N ALA A 377 25.46 -8.89 -16.44
CA ALA A 377 24.85 -9.23 -15.16
C ALA A 377 25.33 -10.60 -14.68
N SER A 378 25.36 -10.80 -13.38
CA SER A 378 25.61 -12.11 -12.77
C SER A 378 24.30 -12.87 -12.52
N LYS A 379 24.40 -14.21 -12.38
CA LYS A 379 23.22 -15.03 -11.97
C LYS A 379 22.67 -14.56 -10.63
N ALA A 380 23.55 -14.19 -9.70
CA ALA A 380 23.16 -13.69 -8.38
C ALA A 380 22.36 -12.40 -8.48
N GLU A 381 22.77 -11.43 -9.32
CA GLU A 381 22.02 -10.19 -9.53
C GLU A 381 20.64 -10.45 -10.11
N ILE A 382 20.51 -11.30 -11.14
CA ILE A 382 19.22 -11.63 -11.75
C ILE A 382 18.29 -12.33 -10.75
N ILE A 383 18.82 -13.23 -9.90
CA ILE A 383 18.06 -13.88 -8.85
C ILE A 383 17.63 -12.86 -7.80
N ALA A 384 18.52 -11.94 -7.38
CA ALA A 384 18.20 -10.88 -6.44
C ALA A 384 17.12 -9.92 -6.98
N GLU A 385 17.23 -9.53 -8.27
CA GLU A 385 16.19 -8.74 -8.95
C GLU A 385 14.84 -9.46 -9.00
N SER A 386 14.84 -10.80 -8.98
CA SER A 386 13.59 -11.58 -8.88
C SER A 386 12.96 -11.59 -7.48
N GLY A 387 13.58 -10.90 -6.50
CA GLY A 387 13.12 -10.87 -5.12
C GLY A 387 13.44 -12.15 -4.34
N ARG A 388 14.23 -13.07 -4.91
CA ARG A 388 14.69 -14.29 -4.25
C ARG A 388 16.14 -14.15 -3.81
N ASP A 389 16.50 -14.90 -2.79
CA ASP A 389 17.87 -14.93 -2.32
C ASP A 389 18.77 -15.73 -3.25
N PRO A 390 19.84 -15.13 -3.78
CA PRO A 390 20.79 -15.81 -4.63
C PRO A 390 21.44 -17.03 -3.98
N ALA A 391 21.82 -16.95 -2.72
CA ALA A 391 22.50 -18.04 -2.02
C ALA A 391 21.58 -19.27 -1.86
N VAL A 392 20.32 -19.05 -1.47
CA VAL A 392 19.33 -20.13 -1.34
C VAL A 392 19.02 -20.75 -2.68
N VAL A 393 18.75 -19.92 -3.70
CA VAL A 393 18.41 -20.43 -5.04
C VAL A 393 19.56 -21.18 -5.67
N LEU A 394 20.80 -20.68 -5.56
CA LEU A 394 21.99 -21.36 -6.09
C LEU A 394 22.28 -22.66 -5.34
N ALA A 395 22.08 -22.69 -4.01
CA ALA A 395 22.21 -23.93 -3.22
C ALA A 395 21.15 -24.97 -3.61
N GLN A 396 19.90 -24.54 -3.83
CA GLN A 396 18.84 -25.43 -4.33
C GLN A 396 19.17 -25.99 -5.71
N ILE A 397 19.62 -25.16 -6.64
CA ILE A 397 20.03 -25.59 -7.98
C ILE A 397 21.22 -26.57 -7.91
N ALA A 398 22.18 -26.35 -7.01
CA ALA A 398 23.30 -27.27 -6.82
C ALA A 398 22.81 -28.64 -6.32
N LYS A 399 21.93 -28.66 -5.31
CA LYS A 399 21.33 -29.88 -4.78
C LYS A 399 20.49 -30.62 -5.82
N GLU A 400 19.68 -29.93 -6.59
CA GLU A 400 18.89 -30.52 -7.68
C GLU A 400 19.77 -31.18 -8.74
N LYS A 401 20.95 -30.60 -9.05
CA LYS A 401 21.92 -31.17 -9.97
C LYS A 401 22.59 -32.43 -9.41
N GLU A 402 22.95 -32.41 -8.12
CA GLU A 402 23.48 -33.60 -7.44
C GLU A 402 22.46 -34.73 -7.42
N ASP A 403 21.19 -34.43 -7.06
CA ASP A 403 20.11 -35.41 -7.05
C ASP A 403 19.85 -36.01 -8.46
N ALA A 404 19.90 -35.16 -9.52
CA ALA A 404 19.73 -35.60 -10.89
C ALA A 404 20.89 -36.52 -11.35
N GLN A 405 22.14 -36.17 -11.01
CA GLN A 405 23.31 -37.00 -11.32
C GLN A 405 23.25 -38.36 -10.58
N LEU A 406 22.80 -38.38 -9.33
CA LEU A 406 22.60 -39.60 -8.56
C LEU A 406 21.51 -40.51 -9.16
N GLN A 407 20.47 -39.91 -9.78
CA GLN A 407 19.42 -40.67 -10.44
C GLN A 407 19.91 -41.24 -11.78
N GLU A 408 20.71 -40.49 -12.57
CA GLU A 408 21.31 -40.98 -13.80
C GLU A 408 22.27 -42.18 -13.53
N VAL A 409 23.13 -42.06 -12.50
CA VAL A 409 24.04 -43.15 -12.12
C VAL A 409 23.26 -44.41 -11.67
N LYS A 410 22.17 -44.25 -10.93
CA LYS A 410 21.32 -45.41 -10.55
C LYS A 410 20.58 -46.06 -11.71
N GLN A 411 20.21 -45.29 -12.73
CA GLN A 411 19.59 -45.82 -13.94
C GLN A 411 20.61 -46.57 -14.82
N ASP A 412 21.83 -46.07 -14.92
CA ASP A 412 22.92 -46.75 -15.64
C ASP A 412 23.35 -48.06 -14.94
N GLU A 413 23.40 -48.08 -13.62
CA GLU A 413 23.66 -49.30 -12.84
C GLU A 413 22.55 -50.36 -13.03
N GLN A 414 21.29 -49.97 -13.04
CA GLN A 414 20.16 -50.89 -13.30
C GLN A 414 20.09 -51.35 -14.76
N GLY A 415 20.51 -50.51 -15.70
CA GLY A 415 20.64 -50.86 -17.12
C GLY A 415 21.71 -51.92 -17.38
N SER A 416 22.85 -51.83 -16.68
CA SER A 416 23.98 -52.79 -16.80
C SER A 416 23.70 -54.15 -16.17
N GLU A 417 22.86 -54.22 -15.11
CA GLU A 417 22.45 -55.52 -14.52
C GLU A 417 21.45 -56.30 -15.39
N THR A 418 20.69 -55.60 -16.25
CA THR A 418 19.72 -56.26 -17.15
C THR A 418 20.36 -56.85 -18.40
N GLU A 419 21.52 -56.35 -18.85
CA GLU A 419 22.25 -56.91 -20.01
C GLU A 419 23.11 -58.15 -19.69
N THR A 420 23.44 -58.38 -18.40
CA THR A 420 24.28 -59.52 -18.00
C THR A 420 23.51 -60.84 -17.81
N ASN A 421 22.17 -60.81 -17.89
CA ASN A 421 21.32 -62.01 -17.70
C ASN A 421 20.76 -62.65 -18.96
N GLN A 422 21.23 -62.31 -20.17
CA GLN A 422 20.90 -63.02 -21.38
C GLN A 422 22.09 -63.88 -21.86
N THR A 423 22.31 -65.03 -21.21
CA THR A 423 23.09 -66.13 -21.77
C THR A 423 22.27 -66.86 -22.82
N PRO A 424 22.77 -67.11 -24.02
CA PRO A 424 22.09 -67.92 -25.02
C PRO A 424 22.06 -69.37 -24.58
N ASP A 425 20.88 -69.94 -24.47
CA ASP A 425 20.67 -71.39 -24.34
C ASP A 425 20.98 -72.01 -25.70
N GLU A 426 22.19 -72.62 -25.83
CA GLU A 426 22.54 -73.52 -26.95
C GLU A 426 22.01 -74.90 -26.57
N GLY A 427 21.04 -75.31 -27.37
CA GLY A 427 20.72 -76.66 -27.12
C GLY A 427 20.41 -77.68 -27.97
N ASN A 428 20.37 -78.31 -28.70
CA ASN A 428 20.11 -79.63 -29.28
C ASN A 428 18.77 -79.82 -29.94
#